data_ff7910b28b8b58e4594f94557293f0bc
#
_entry.id   ff7910b28b8b58e4594f94557293f0bc
#
_cell.length_a   1.000
_cell.length_b   1.000
_cell.length_c   1.000
_cell.angle_alpha   90.00
_cell.angle_beta   90.00
_cell.angle_gamma   90.00
#
_symmetry.space_group_name_H-M   'P 1'
#
loop_
_entity.id
_entity.type
_entity.pdbx_description
1 polymer ?
#
loop_
_entity_poly.entity_id
_entity_poly.type
_entity_poly.pdbx_seq_one_letter_code
_entity_poly.pdbx_strand_id
1 'polypeptide(L)'
;MAKVASREEPLPLLCTHYFAYPLTDMISQPTTTPDLCILTTELEETAAIWNLVLSAVQIRHNILYDNNMWQLLVTGDKELRAIHELESYFEENKDWPPAPPAANNDFVPLLQPPTLLLIGGLILFFTITGPWAEQSFWFTQGAGNGERILEQGEWWRLLTALTLHADTVHLLGNCFIGGWLIHFFCRLTGTGIGLCTMLLSAGCGNLINTFVRGSGHQFVGFSTAVFAVIGMLAVLTHQGQKKFTGRHFLIPFMAGMALLAMLGSSGERTDLGAHLFGLLCGLLFGYILGREPLHSLRHSLLLQCLSFLLFLFLLIGSWILALRT
;
A
#
# COMPACT_ATOMS: atom_id res chain seq x y z
N MET A 1 19.19 14.75 -25.75
CA MET A 1 18.51 16.04 -25.56
C MET A 1 17.44 16.18 -26.63
N ALA A 2 16.20 15.87 -26.32
CA ALA A 2 15.05 16.16 -27.16
C ALA A 2 14.01 16.83 -26.26
N LYS A 3 13.75 18.09 -26.54
CA LYS A 3 12.76 18.95 -25.89
C LYS A 3 11.37 18.41 -26.27
N VAL A 4 10.65 17.84 -25.32
CA VAL A 4 9.21 17.59 -25.46
C VAL A 4 8.52 18.93 -25.25
N ALA A 5 8.02 19.49 -26.34
CA ALA A 5 7.19 20.69 -26.32
C ALA A 5 5.84 20.30 -25.69
N SER A 6 5.47 20.99 -24.61
CA SER A 6 4.12 20.99 -24.08
C SER A 6 3.19 21.60 -25.14
N ARG A 7 2.35 20.79 -25.76
CA ARG A 7 1.21 21.29 -26.54
C ARG A 7 0.17 21.78 -25.53
N GLU A 8 0.10 23.08 -25.35
CA GLU A 8 -1.11 23.75 -24.87
C GLU A 8 -2.11 23.69 -26.04
N GLU A 9 -3.08 22.79 -25.98
CA GLU A 9 -4.19 22.81 -26.93
C GLU A 9 -5.10 24.00 -26.62
N PRO A 10 -5.38 24.85 -27.61
CA PRO A 10 -6.28 25.98 -27.40
C PRO A 10 -7.71 25.49 -27.15
N LEU A 11 -8.40 26.13 -26.20
CA LEU A 11 -9.83 25.98 -25.96
C LEU A 11 -10.61 26.08 -27.29
N PRO A 12 -11.63 25.24 -27.50
CA PRO A 12 -12.43 25.29 -28.74
C PRO A 12 -13.04 26.69 -28.91
N LEU A 13 -12.89 27.23 -30.14
CA LEU A 13 -13.41 28.55 -30.49
C LEU A 13 -14.94 28.59 -30.41
N LEU A 14 -15.48 29.54 -29.64
CA LEU A 14 -16.91 29.83 -29.61
C LEU A 14 -17.38 30.28 -31.01
N CYS A 15 -18.39 29.64 -31.55
CA CYS A 15 -19.00 30.06 -32.80
C CYS A 15 -19.72 31.43 -32.66
N THR A 16 -19.18 32.46 -33.29
CA THR A 16 -19.76 33.83 -33.28
C THR A 16 -20.78 34.07 -34.38
N HIS A 17 -21.13 33.08 -35.22
CA HIS A 17 -22.06 33.30 -36.31
C HIS A 17 -23.34 32.45 -36.20
N TYR A 18 -24.46 33.12 -36.13
CA TYR A 18 -25.81 32.56 -36.26
C TYR A 18 -26.06 32.13 -37.71
N PHE A 19 -26.04 30.82 -37.99
CA PHE A 19 -26.61 30.30 -39.24
C PHE A 19 -27.84 29.46 -38.90
N ALA A 20 -29.00 29.98 -39.29
CA ALA A 20 -30.22 29.21 -39.28
C ALA A 20 -30.25 28.34 -40.55
N TYR A 21 -30.13 27.03 -40.44
CA TYR A 21 -30.37 26.10 -41.55
C TYR A 21 -31.82 25.63 -41.53
N PRO A 22 -32.55 25.69 -42.69
CA PRO A 22 -33.87 25.09 -42.79
C PRO A 22 -33.72 23.58 -42.99
N LEU A 23 -34.10 22.81 -42.00
CA LEU A 23 -34.26 21.37 -42.08
C LEU A 23 -35.61 21.07 -42.73
N THR A 24 -35.60 20.79 -44.05
CA THR A 24 -36.72 20.11 -44.74
C THR A 24 -36.48 18.60 -44.62
N ASP A 25 -37.52 17.94 -44.10
CA ASP A 25 -37.77 16.49 -44.06
C ASP A 25 -37.15 15.65 -42.95
N MET A 26 -37.70 15.85 -41.73
CA MET A 26 -38.06 14.71 -40.86
C MET A 26 -39.20 15.15 -39.91
N ILE A 27 -40.31 14.39 -39.96
CA ILE A 27 -41.53 14.63 -39.16
C ILE A 27 -41.20 14.43 -37.68
N SER A 28 -40.95 15.53 -36.93
CA SER A 28 -41.05 15.59 -35.48
C SER A 28 -41.58 16.97 -35.11
N GLN A 29 -42.44 17.03 -34.08
CA GLN A 29 -43.18 18.24 -33.67
C GLN A 29 -42.31 19.48 -33.61
N PRO A 30 -42.79 20.67 -33.98
CA PRO A 30 -41.99 21.89 -34.00
C PRO A 30 -41.60 22.30 -32.59
N THR A 31 -40.33 22.18 -32.27
CA THR A 31 -39.74 22.85 -31.13
C THR A 31 -39.62 24.33 -31.46
N THR A 32 -40.13 25.21 -30.63
CA THR A 32 -40.28 26.68 -30.84
C THR A 32 -38.94 27.43 -30.83
N THR A 33 -37.81 26.78 -30.64
CA THR A 33 -36.48 27.40 -30.64
C THR A 33 -35.56 26.70 -31.64
N PRO A 34 -34.86 27.44 -32.53
CA PRO A 34 -33.91 26.86 -33.48
C PRO A 34 -32.70 26.25 -32.76
N ASP A 35 -32.13 25.19 -33.33
CA ASP A 35 -30.86 24.65 -32.89
C ASP A 35 -29.75 25.68 -33.19
N LEU A 36 -28.90 25.95 -32.20
CA LEU A 36 -27.77 26.87 -32.32
C LEU A 36 -26.47 26.07 -32.30
N CYS A 37 -25.56 26.41 -33.22
CA CYS A 37 -24.19 25.90 -33.16
C CYS A 37 -23.47 26.62 -32.01
N ILE A 38 -23.07 25.87 -30.97
CA ILE A 38 -22.42 26.43 -29.78
C ILE A 38 -20.92 26.20 -29.74
N LEU A 39 -20.45 25.08 -30.28
CA LEU A 39 -19.03 24.71 -30.30
C LEU A 39 -18.63 24.07 -31.63
N THR A 40 -17.37 24.28 -32.02
CA THR A 40 -16.76 23.62 -33.20
C THR A 40 -15.40 23.04 -32.82
N THR A 41 -15.02 21.91 -33.45
CA THR A 41 -13.72 21.28 -33.30
C THR A 41 -13.31 20.54 -34.59
N GLU A 42 -12.00 20.43 -34.83
CA GLU A 42 -11.45 19.58 -35.90
C GLU A 42 -11.30 18.13 -35.42
N LEU A 43 -11.33 17.88 -34.12
CA LEU A 43 -11.06 16.57 -33.52
C LEU A 43 -12.35 15.76 -33.33
N GLU A 44 -12.43 14.61 -33.98
CA GLU A 44 -13.51 13.66 -33.81
C GLU A 44 -13.67 13.21 -32.35
N GLU A 45 -12.56 12.99 -31.65
CA GLU A 45 -12.56 12.58 -30.25
C GLU A 45 -13.27 13.60 -29.35
N THR A 46 -13.02 14.90 -29.56
CA THR A 46 -13.68 15.97 -28.82
C THR A 46 -15.18 15.99 -29.09
N ALA A 47 -15.59 15.83 -30.34
CA ALA A 47 -17.01 15.75 -30.71
C ALA A 47 -17.70 14.53 -30.08
N ALA A 48 -17.00 13.39 -30.02
CA ALA A 48 -17.50 12.18 -29.36
C ALA A 48 -17.69 12.38 -27.86
N ILE A 49 -16.78 13.12 -27.21
CA ILE A 49 -16.89 13.50 -25.80
C ILE A 49 -18.12 14.38 -25.57
N TRP A 50 -18.35 15.40 -26.41
CA TRP A 50 -19.53 16.25 -26.32
C TRP A 50 -20.83 15.43 -26.40
N ASN A 51 -20.89 14.49 -27.35
CA ASN A 51 -22.03 13.59 -27.49
C ASN A 51 -22.26 12.75 -26.24
N LEU A 52 -21.19 12.19 -25.69
CA LEU A 52 -21.27 11.35 -24.49
C LEU A 52 -21.76 12.16 -23.27
N VAL A 53 -21.15 13.31 -23.01
CA VAL A 53 -21.46 14.14 -21.83
C VAL A 53 -22.90 14.63 -21.91
N LEU A 54 -23.31 15.22 -23.03
CA LEU A 54 -24.65 15.79 -23.16
C LEU A 54 -25.74 14.71 -23.20
N SER A 55 -25.45 13.53 -23.75
CA SER A 55 -26.34 12.36 -23.64
C SER A 55 -26.52 11.90 -22.21
N ALA A 56 -25.44 11.85 -21.42
CA ALA A 56 -25.49 11.43 -20.03
C ALA A 56 -26.37 12.35 -19.15
N VAL A 57 -26.33 13.65 -19.41
CA VAL A 57 -27.16 14.65 -18.70
C VAL A 57 -28.51 14.93 -19.37
N GLN A 58 -28.86 14.14 -20.39
CA GLN A 58 -30.13 14.20 -21.13
C GLN A 58 -30.42 15.58 -21.75
N ILE A 59 -29.39 16.26 -22.25
CA ILE A 59 -29.53 17.47 -23.04
C ILE A 59 -29.64 17.06 -24.51
N ARG A 60 -30.76 17.45 -25.14
CA ARG A 60 -30.95 17.20 -26.61
C ARG A 60 -29.95 18.02 -27.39
N HIS A 61 -29.18 17.35 -28.24
CA HIS A 61 -28.14 17.95 -29.07
C HIS A 61 -28.00 17.17 -30.40
N ASN A 62 -27.35 17.80 -31.36
CA ASN A 62 -26.95 17.15 -32.63
C ASN A 62 -25.48 17.46 -32.88
N ILE A 63 -24.74 16.50 -33.43
CA ILE A 63 -23.36 16.71 -33.88
C ILE A 63 -23.35 16.55 -35.42
N LEU A 64 -22.88 17.56 -36.09
CA LEU A 64 -22.75 17.61 -37.53
C LEU A 64 -21.30 17.76 -37.94
N TYR A 65 -20.90 17.15 -39.06
CA TYR A 65 -19.61 17.36 -39.67
C TYR A 65 -19.80 18.14 -40.96
N ASP A 66 -19.31 19.38 -40.99
CA ASP A 66 -19.42 20.28 -42.13
C ASP A 66 -18.17 21.13 -42.29
N ASN A 67 -17.73 21.37 -43.54
CA ASN A 67 -16.54 22.18 -43.81
C ASN A 67 -15.26 21.78 -43.04
N ASN A 68 -15.02 20.46 -42.88
CA ASN A 68 -13.90 19.91 -42.12
C ASN A 68 -13.92 20.16 -40.62
N MET A 69 -15.09 20.53 -40.07
CA MET A 69 -15.27 20.85 -38.64
C MET A 69 -16.47 20.07 -38.07
N TRP A 70 -16.30 19.53 -36.90
CA TRP A 70 -17.40 19.02 -36.08
C TRP A 70 -18.11 20.18 -35.39
N GLN A 71 -19.43 20.21 -35.49
CA GLN A 71 -20.28 21.26 -34.96
C GLN A 71 -21.25 20.67 -33.94
N LEU A 72 -21.29 21.24 -32.72
CA LEU A 72 -22.27 20.90 -31.72
C LEU A 72 -23.46 21.85 -31.81
N LEU A 73 -24.65 21.32 -32.03
CA LEU A 73 -25.89 22.05 -32.07
C LEU A 73 -26.77 21.71 -30.89
N VAL A 74 -27.25 22.73 -30.19
CA VAL A 74 -28.14 22.58 -29.04
C VAL A 74 -29.29 23.56 -29.17
N THR A 75 -30.48 23.20 -28.66
CA THR A 75 -31.61 24.14 -28.62
C THR A 75 -31.29 25.34 -27.74
N GLY A 76 -31.64 26.56 -28.19
CA GLY A 76 -31.18 27.80 -27.54
C GLY A 76 -31.55 27.98 -26.06
N ASP A 77 -32.62 27.32 -25.59
CA ASP A 77 -33.00 27.27 -24.19
C ASP A 77 -32.10 26.40 -23.32
N LYS A 78 -31.27 25.55 -23.94
CA LYS A 78 -30.33 24.61 -23.25
C LYS A 78 -28.85 24.98 -23.42
N GLU A 79 -28.54 26.04 -24.17
CA GLU A 79 -27.17 26.45 -24.50
C GLU A 79 -26.28 26.61 -23.25
N LEU A 80 -26.68 27.47 -22.33
CA LEU A 80 -25.91 27.76 -21.11
C LEU A 80 -25.68 26.51 -20.25
N ARG A 81 -26.69 25.64 -20.17
CA ARG A 81 -26.56 24.40 -19.42
C ARG A 81 -25.61 23.42 -20.12
N ALA A 82 -25.67 23.31 -21.45
CA ALA A 82 -24.79 22.45 -22.21
C ALA A 82 -23.31 22.87 -22.08
N ILE A 83 -23.05 24.19 -22.20
CA ILE A 83 -21.70 24.74 -22.00
C ILE A 83 -21.19 24.44 -20.59
N HIS A 84 -22.00 24.69 -19.56
CA HIS A 84 -21.61 24.45 -18.16
C HIS A 84 -21.28 22.97 -17.89
N GLU A 85 -22.09 22.03 -18.40
CA GLU A 85 -21.84 20.60 -18.22
C GLU A 85 -20.54 20.15 -18.93
N LEU A 86 -20.26 20.69 -20.12
CA LEU A 86 -19.03 20.42 -20.85
C LEU A 86 -17.81 21.02 -20.14
N GLU A 87 -17.88 22.28 -19.70
CA GLU A 87 -16.80 22.93 -18.94
C GLU A 87 -16.49 22.16 -17.64
N SER A 88 -17.53 21.76 -16.91
CA SER A 88 -17.37 20.94 -15.68
C SER A 88 -16.68 19.63 -15.98
N TYR A 89 -17.10 18.94 -17.05
CA TYR A 89 -16.45 17.68 -17.45
C TYR A 89 -14.97 17.87 -17.81
N PHE A 90 -14.63 18.89 -18.60
CA PHE A 90 -13.23 19.13 -18.97
C PHE A 90 -12.39 19.60 -17.80
N GLU A 91 -12.93 20.38 -16.87
CA GLU A 91 -12.21 20.78 -15.66
C GLU A 91 -11.97 19.59 -14.71
N GLU A 92 -12.98 18.73 -14.53
CA GLU A 92 -12.84 17.52 -13.71
C GLU A 92 -11.86 16.51 -14.31
N ASN A 93 -11.79 16.45 -15.65
CA ASN A 93 -10.98 15.48 -16.39
C ASN A 93 -9.72 16.06 -17.04
N LYS A 94 -9.31 17.30 -16.70
CA LYS A 94 -8.14 17.94 -17.30
C LYS A 94 -6.82 17.18 -17.10
N ASP A 95 -6.74 16.40 -16.01
CA ASP A 95 -5.59 15.55 -15.69
C ASP A 95 -5.84 14.06 -16.03
N TRP A 96 -6.90 13.76 -16.81
CA TRP A 96 -7.24 12.41 -17.23
C TRP A 96 -6.82 12.14 -18.70
N PRO A 97 -6.26 10.96 -19.04
CA PRO A 97 -5.88 9.90 -18.08
C PRO A 97 -4.75 10.35 -17.16
N PRO A 98 -4.77 9.90 -15.90
CA PRO A 98 -3.66 10.20 -15.00
C PRO A 98 -2.36 9.76 -15.69
N ALA A 99 -1.35 10.62 -15.63
CA ALA A 99 -0.04 10.28 -16.19
C ALA A 99 0.29 8.85 -15.78
N PRO A 100 0.66 7.96 -16.72
CA PRO A 100 1.04 6.60 -16.36
C PRO A 100 2.04 6.73 -15.20
N PRO A 101 1.85 5.94 -14.12
CA PRO A 101 2.74 6.03 -12.99
C PRO A 101 4.15 5.99 -13.56
N ALA A 102 4.96 7.01 -13.22
CA ALA A 102 6.33 7.15 -13.74
C ALA A 102 6.92 5.75 -13.64
N ALA A 103 7.40 5.21 -14.78
CA ALA A 103 7.82 3.82 -14.87
C ALA A 103 8.63 3.56 -13.62
N ASN A 104 8.00 2.92 -12.66
CA ASN A 104 8.71 2.51 -11.47
C ASN A 104 9.81 1.68 -12.06
N ASN A 105 11.06 2.10 -11.89
CA ASN A 105 12.17 1.19 -12.09
C ASN A 105 11.82 0.05 -11.16
N ASP A 106 11.09 -0.95 -11.69
CA ASP A 106 10.55 -2.03 -10.89
C ASP A 106 11.74 -2.67 -10.22
N PHE A 107 11.92 -2.31 -8.94
CA PHE A 107 12.97 -2.91 -8.16
C PHE A 107 12.68 -4.41 -8.12
N VAL A 108 13.43 -5.14 -8.90
CA VAL A 108 13.43 -6.61 -8.83
C VAL A 108 14.47 -6.99 -7.79
N PRO A 109 14.09 -7.62 -6.67
CA PRO A 109 15.05 -8.08 -5.69
C PRO A 109 16.08 -8.99 -6.35
N LEU A 110 17.36 -8.71 -6.16
CA LEU A 110 18.46 -9.53 -6.67
C LEU A 110 18.37 -11.00 -6.18
N LEU A 111 17.82 -11.17 -4.97
CA LEU A 111 17.51 -12.46 -4.38
C LEU A 111 15.99 -12.53 -4.15
N GLN A 112 15.36 -13.55 -4.68
CA GLN A 112 13.94 -13.81 -4.39
C GLN A 112 13.75 -14.02 -2.88
N PRO A 113 12.70 -13.47 -2.27
CA PRO A 113 12.45 -13.64 -0.85
C PRO A 113 12.32 -15.12 -0.49
N PRO A 114 13.12 -15.66 0.46
CA PRO A 114 13.08 -17.06 0.85
C PRO A 114 11.90 -17.36 1.78
N THR A 115 10.71 -16.84 1.45
CA THR A 115 9.51 -16.90 2.30
C THR A 115 9.11 -18.32 2.63
N LEU A 116 9.17 -19.23 1.65
CA LEU A 116 8.84 -20.64 1.88
C LEU A 116 9.83 -21.32 2.82
N LEU A 117 11.11 -20.94 2.78
CA LEU A 117 12.13 -21.45 3.72
C LEU A 117 11.90 -20.88 5.13
N LEU A 118 11.51 -19.61 5.24
CA LEU A 118 11.16 -19.01 6.53
C LEU A 118 9.94 -19.72 7.16
N ILE A 119 8.87 -19.88 6.39
CA ILE A 119 7.66 -20.58 6.84
C ILE A 119 7.96 -22.03 7.18
N GLY A 120 8.65 -22.74 6.29
CA GLY A 120 9.05 -24.13 6.51
C GLY A 120 9.94 -24.29 7.75
N GLY A 121 10.85 -23.35 7.97
CA GLY A 121 11.68 -23.27 9.17
C GLY A 121 10.88 -23.09 10.46
N LEU A 122 9.89 -22.22 10.46
CA LEU A 122 8.99 -22.03 11.62
C LEU A 122 8.14 -23.27 11.89
N ILE A 123 7.60 -23.90 10.85
CA ILE A 123 6.81 -25.14 10.97
C ILE A 123 7.71 -26.28 11.49
N LEU A 124 8.89 -26.47 10.89
CA LEU A 124 9.82 -27.50 11.34
C LEU A 124 10.27 -27.26 12.79
N PHE A 125 10.56 -26.01 13.15
CA PHE A 125 10.96 -25.69 14.52
C PHE A 125 9.83 -25.94 15.52
N PHE A 126 8.59 -25.65 15.15
CA PHE A 126 7.43 -25.97 15.98
C PHE A 126 7.23 -27.48 16.20
N THR A 127 7.54 -28.34 15.21
CA THR A 127 7.50 -29.81 15.42
C THR A 127 8.54 -30.29 16.43
N ILE A 128 9.62 -29.53 16.63
CA ILE A 128 10.67 -29.82 17.60
C ILE A 128 10.32 -29.25 18.99
N THR A 129 9.80 -28.02 19.03
CA THR A 129 9.54 -27.29 20.28
C THR A 129 8.22 -27.71 20.93
N GLY A 130 7.26 -28.18 20.15
CA GLY A 130 5.90 -28.42 20.59
C GLY A 130 5.12 -27.13 20.88
N PRO A 131 3.87 -27.23 21.35
CA PRO A 131 3.07 -26.11 21.85
C PRO A 131 3.54 -25.67 23.24
N TRP A 132 3.26 -24.40 23.59
CA TRP A 132 3.63 -23.85 24.92
C TRP A 132 3.10 -24.69 26.09
N ALA A 133 1.92 -25.30 25.94
CA ALA A 133 1.32 -26.10 27.00
C ALA A 133 2.21 -27.27 27.48
N GLU A 134 3.11 -27.75 26.63
CA GLU A 134 4.05 -28.83 26.94
C GLU A 134 5.26 -28.37 27.74
N GLN A 135 5.47 -27.04 27.92
CA GLN A 135 6.56 -26.45 28.69
C GLN A 135 7.94 -27.02 28.35
N SER A 136 8.19 -27.27 27.05
CA SER A 136 9.42 -27.90 26.61
C SER A 136 10.66 -27.04 26.97
N PHE A 137 11.82 -27.66 26.98
CA PHE A 137 13.10 -27.01 27.21
C PHE A 137 13.28 -25.74 26.33
N TRP A 138 12.81 -25.77 25.09
CA TRP A 138 12.91 -24.65 24.16
C TRP A 138 12.17 -23.39 24.67
N PHE A 139 11.00 -23.55 25.29
CA PHE A 139 10.26 -22.43 25.89
C PHE A 139 10.96 -21.90 27.13
N THR A 140 11.53 -22.78 27.96
CA THR A 140 12.30 -22.37 29.13
C THR A 140 13.48 -21.49 28.71
N GLN A 141 14.18 -21.84 27.63
CA GLN A 141 15.36 -21.12 27.18
C GLN A 141 15.05 -19.93 26.26
N GLY A 142 14.01 -20.00 25.46
CA GLY A 142 13.79 -19.04 24.35
C GLY A 142 12.55 -18.17 24.47
N ALA A 143 11.56 -18.49 25.31
CA ALA A 143 10.37 -17.65 25.45
C ALA A 143 10.72 -16.29 26.06
N GLY A 144 10.03 -15.24 25.61
CA GLY A 144 10.13 -13.93 26.22
C GLY A 144 9.65 -13.99 27.66
N ASN A 145 10.47 -13.50 28.58
CA ASN A 145 10.21 -13.47 29.99
C ASN A 145 10.75 -12.16 30.57
N GLY A 146 9.84 -11.32 31.08
CA GLY A 146 10.16 -9.98 31.54
C GLY A 146 11.22 -9.96 32.66
N GLU A 147 11.11 -10.85 33.62
CA GLU A 147 12.09 -10.96 34.73
C GLU A 147 13.47 -11.30 34.19
N ARG A 148 13.59 -12.33 33.37
CA ARG A 148 14.89 -12.76 32.82
C ARG A 148 15.49 -11.71 31.90
N ILE A 149 14.69 -10.99 31.15
CA ILE A 149 15.16 -9.93 30.26
C ILE A 149 15.64 -8.73 31.08
N LEU A 150 14.81 -8.24 32.02
CA LEU A 150 15.07 -6.98 32.73
C LEU A 150 16.07 -7.13 33.89
N GLU A 151 16.03 -8.25 34.60
CA GLU A 151 16.81 -8.46 35.81
C GLU A 151 18.07 -9.33 35.58
N GLN A 152 17.99 -10.31 34.67
CA GLN A 152 19.09 -11.23 34.39
C GLN A 152 19.85 -10.90 33.09
N GLY A 153 19.34 -9.94 32.28
CA GLY A 153 20.00 -9.49 31.05
C GLY A 153 19.92 -10.50 29.91
N GLU A 154 18.91 -11.37 29.87
CA GLU A 154 18.74 -12.39 28.84
C GLU A 154 18.08 -11.78 27.56
N TRP A 155 18.75 -10.78 26.97
CA TRP A 155 18.24 -9.99 25.85
C TRP A 155 17.94 -10.79 24.56
N TRP A 156 18.58 -11.94 24.38
CA TRP A 156 18.32 -12.83 23.24
C TRP A 156 16.85 -13.29 23.17
N ARG A 157 16.15 -13.32 24.31
CA ARG A 157 14.72 -13.67 24.39
C ARG A 157 13.82 -12.77 23.59
N LEU A 158 14.24 -11.53 23.33
CA LEU A 158 13.50 -10.60 22.45
C LEU A 158 13.39 -11.11 21.02
N LEU A 159 14.36 -11.92 20.58
CA LEU A 159 14.43 -12.47 19.23
C LEU A 159 14.03 -13.94 19.19
N THR A 160 14.47 -14.77 20.14
CA THR A 160 14.14 -16.21 20.17
C THR A 160 12.63 -16.42 20.34
N ALA A 161 11.94 -15.58 21.13
CA ALA A 161 10.49 -15.64 21.31
C ALA A 161 9.70 -15.52 20.00
N LEU A 162 10.27 -14.84 18.98
CA LEU A 162 9.63 -14.71 17.67
C LEU A 162 9.56 -16.04 16.90
N THR A 163 10.37 -17.02 17.25
CA THR A 163 10.42 -18.32 16.59
C THR A 163 9.56 -19.38 17.27
N LEU A 164 9.12 -19.12 18.48
CA LEU A 164 8.28 -20.02 19.27
C LEU A 164 6.80 -19.68 19.08
N HIS A 165 5.92 -20.68 19.17
CA HIS A 165 4.48 -20.50 18.99
C HIS A 165 3.68 -21.20 20.07
N ALA A 166 2.63 -20.55 20.56
CA ALA A 166 1.81 -21.08 21.65
C ALA A 166 1.07 -22.36 21.26
N ASP A 167 0.58 -22.42 20.02
CA ASP A 167 -0.16 -23.54 19.47
C ASP A 167 -0.15 -23.53 17.93
N THR A 168 -0.72 -24.60 17.36
CA THR A 168 -0.77 -24.79 15.89
C THR A 168 -1.57 -23.70 15.17
N VAL A 169 -2.66 -23.22 15.75
CA VAL A 169 -3.52 -22.18 15.14
C VAL A 169 -2.75 -20.87 15.07
N HIS A 170 -2.05 -20.53 16.15
CA HIS A 170 -1.17 -19.34 16.22
C HIS A 170 -0.05 -19.44 15.18
N LEU A 171 0.61 -20.59 15.05
CA LEU A 171 1.61 -20.83 14.03
C LEU A 171 1.06 -20.64 12.61
N LEU A 172 -0.04 -21.31 12.28
CA LEU A 172 -0.61 -21.27 10.94
C LEU A 172 -1.09 -19.87 10.56
N GLY A 173 -1.70 -19.13 11.50
CA GLY A 173 -2.08 -17.73 11.28
C GLY A 173 -0.87 -16.85 10.94
N ASN A 174 0.22 -17.00 11.70
CA ASN A 174 1.47 -16.28 11.43
C ASN A 174 2.12 -16.69 10.11
N CYS A 175 2.15 -17.98 9.78
CA CYS A 175 2.71 -18.47 8.53
C CYS A 175 1.93 -17.98 7.31
N PHE A 176 0.61 -18.04 7.35
CA PHE A 176 -0.23 -17.65 6.22
C PHE A 176 -0.23 -16.13 6.01
N ILE A 177 -0.60 -15.35 7.04
CA ILE A 177 -0.67 -13.89 6.94
C ILE A 177 0.73 -13.30 6.87
N GLY A 178 1.61 -13.71 7.80
CA GLY A 178 2.98 -13.19 7.88
C GLY A 178 3.80 -13.55 6.64
N GLY A 179 3.70 -14.78 6.15
CA GLY A 179 4.42 -15.21 4.94
C GLY A 179 4.11 -14.34 3.73
N TRP A 180 2.83 -14.06 3.49
CA TRP A 180 2.39 -13.17 2.41
C TRP A 180 2.93 -11.76 2.57
N LEU A 181 2.76 -11.14 3.75
CA LEU A 181 3.19 -9.78 4.03
C LEU A 181 4.72 -9.62 3.94
N ILE A 182 5.47 -10.58 4.48
CA ILE A 182 6.95 -10.58 4.43
C ILE A 182 7.44 -10.74 2.99
N HIS A 183 6.78 -11.58 2.20
CA HIS A 183 7.11 -11.71 0.78
C HIS A 183 7.01 -10.37 0.07
N PHE A 184 5.88 -9.68 0.22
CA PHE A 184 5.67 -8.34 -0.35
C PHE A 184 6.69 -7.33 0.16
N PHE A 185 6.93 -7.32 1.46
CA PHE A 185 7.87 -6.40 2.08
C PHE A 185 9.30 -6.58 1.54
N CYS A 186 9.76 -7.83 1.47
CA CYS A 186 11.07 -8.14 0.91
C CYS A 186 11.17 -7.83 -0.59
N ARG A 187 10.05 -7.88 -1.32
CA ARG A 187 10.02 -7.42 -2.72
C ARG A 187 10.17 -5.91 -2.86
N LEU A 188 9.77 -5.14 -1.89
CA LEU A 188 9.93 -3.67 -1.89
C LEU A 188 11.31 -3.21 -1.42
N THR A 189 11.89 -3.90 -0.43
CA THR A 189 13.11 -3.46 0.27
C THR A 189 14.35 -4.25 -0.11
N GLY A 190 14.17 -5.39 -0.78
CA GLY A 190 15.19 -6.42 -0.94
C GLY A 190 15.20 -7.37 0.26
N THR A 191 15.61 -8.61 -0.01
CA THR A 191 15.52 -9.73 0.96
C THR A 191 16.35 -9.49 2.22
N GLY A 192 17.59 -9.05 2.06
CA GLY A 192 18.49 -8.87 3.21
C GLY A 192 18.05 -7.74 4.12
N ILE A 193 17.85 -6.54 3.55
CA ILE A 193 17.38 -5.37 4.29
C ILE A 193 16.00 -5.66 4.91
N GLY A 194 15.09 -6.27 4.14
CA GLY A 194 13.75 -6.59 4.60
C GLY A 194 13.76 -7.51 5.82
N LEU A 195 14.42 -8.64 5.78
CA LEU A 195 14.48 -9.58 6.90
C LEU A 195 15.20 -9.00 8.11
N CYS A 196 16.31 -8.28 7.91
CA CYS A 196 17.05 -7.65 8.99
C CYS A 196 16.23 -6.58 9.71
N THR A 197 15.62 -5.67 8.96
CA THR A 197 14.80 -4.59 9.55
C THR A 197 13.52 -5.11 10.19
N MET A 198 12.90 -6.15 9.64
CA MET A 198 11.79 -6.86 10.27
C MET A 198 12.19 -7.40 11.64
N LEU A 199 13.32 -8.14 11.72
CA LEU A 199 13.79 -8.73 12.98
C LEU A 199 14.14 -7.65 14.03
N LEU A 200 14.85 -6.59 13.62
CA LEU A 200 15.21 -5.47 14.51
C LEU A 200 13.97 -4.73 15.00
N SER A 201 13.04 -4.44 14.11
CA SER A 201 11.80 -3.76 14.47
C SER A 201 10.94 -4.59 15.42
N ALA A 202 10.82 -5.90 15.20
CA ALA A 202 10.13 -6.82 16.08
C ALA A 202 10.82 -6.94 17.46
N GLY A 203 12.15 -7.03 17.47
CA GLY A 203 12.94 -7.03 18.71
C GLY A 203 12.74 -5.76 19.53
N CYS A 204 12.72 -4.59 18.87
CA CYS A 204 12.39 -3.31 19.52
C CYS A 204 10.96 -3.31 20.07
N GLY A 205 9.99 -3.84 19.31
CA GLY A 205 8.59 -3.97 19.76
C GLY A 205 8.48 -4.84 21.02
N ASN A 206 9.13 -6.01 21.01
CA ASN A 206 9.19 -6.90 22.18
C ASN A 206 9.89 -6.23 23.37
N LEU A 207 10.96 -5.47 23.12
CA LEU A 207 11.67 -4.73 24.16
C LEU A 207 10.77 -3.70 24.85
N ILE A 208 10.09 -2.86 24.07
CA ILE A 208 9.18 -1.84 24.61
C ILE A 208 8.03 -2.52 25.37
N ASN A 209 7.47 -3.59 24.80
CA ASN A 209 6.42 -4.38 25.46
C ASN A 209 6.88 -4.91 26.81
N THR A 210 8.11 -5.45 26.89
CA THR A 210 8.70 -5.95 28.12
C THR A 210 8.84 -4.85 29.18
N PHE A 211 9.32 -3.65 28.80
CA PHE A 211 9.41 -2.53 29.73
C PHE A 211 8.03 -2.06 30.23
N VAL A 212 7.03 -2.05 29.37
CA VAL A 212 5.67 -1.60 29.73
C VAL A 212 4.94 -2.62 30.61
N ARG A 213 5.14 -3.92 30.34
CA ARG A 213 4.43 -5.00 31.02
C ARG A 213 5.14 -5.47 32.31
N GLY A 214 6.45 -5.24 32.39
CA GLY A 214 7.26 -5.58 33.57
C GLY A 214 7.65 -7.05 33.67
N SER A 215 8.22 -7.42 34.83
CA SER A 215 8.87 -8.73 35.07
C SER A 215 7.94 -9.94 35.00
N GLY A 216 6.66 -9.79 35.35
CA GLY A 216 5.70 -10.90 35.33
C GLY A 216 5.21 -11.34 33.94
N HIS A 217 5.62 -10.64 32.87
CA HIS A 217 5.11 -10.87 31.55
C HIS A 217 5.89 -11.93 30.77
N GLN A 218 5.15 -12.83 30.08
CA GLN A 218 5.72 -13.84 29.19
C GLN A 218 5.07 -13.75 27.82
N PHE A 219 5.84 -13.98 26.75
CA PHE A 219 5.36 -13.88 25.39
C PHE A 219 6.12 -14.80 24.42
N VAL A 220 5.44 -15.23 23.39
CA VAL A 220 5.98 -15.94 22.23
C VAL A 220 5.14 -15.61 20.99
N GLY A 221 5.72 -15.76 19.83
CA GLY A 221 5.03 -15.68 18.55
C GLY A 221 5.69 -14.77 17.54
N PHE A 222 5.61 -15.19 16.30
CA PHE A 222 6.12 -14.43 15.16
C PHE A 222 5.27 -13.17 14.86
N SER A 223 4.13 -13.05 15.51
CA SER A 223 3.15 -11.99 15.25
C SER A 223 3.69 -10.58 15.46
N THR A 224 4.57 -10.35 16.44
CA THR A 224 5.23 -9.03 16.60
C THR A 224 5.97 -8.62 15.33
N ALA A 225 6.65 -9.57 14.67
CA ALA A 225 7.31 -9.31 13.38
C ALA A 225 6.32 -9.07 12.25
N VAL A 226 5.19 -9.79 12.22
CA VAL A 226 4.12 -9.57 11.25
C VAL A 226 3.54 -8.16 11.40
N PHE A 227 3.25 -7.70 12.62
CA PHE A 227 2.76 -6.34 12.86
C PHE A 227 3.81 -5.28 12.56
N ALA A 228 5.09 -5.54 12.80
CA ALA A 228 6.18 -4.67 12.38
C ALA A 228 6.21 -4.51 10.85
N VAL A 229 6.04 -5.59 10.10
CA VAL A 229 5.94 -5.54 8.62
C VAL A 229 4.72 -4.76 8.16
N ILE A 230 3.55 -4.93 8.80
CA ILE A 230 2.36 -4.13 8.50
C ILE A 230 2.67 -2.64 8.67
N GLY A 231 3.30 -2.25 9.77
CA GLY A 231 3.71 -0.87 10.02
C GLY A 231 4.66 -0.33 8.96
N MET A 232 5.69 -1.09 8.60
CA MET A 232 6.64 -0.71 7.54
C MET A 232 5.97 -0.57 6.18
N LEU A 233 5.12 -1.52 5.79
CA LEU A 233 4.36 -1.48 4.53
C LEU A 233 3.41 -0.28 4.48
N ALA A 234 2.75 0.05 5.59
CA ALA A 234 1.85 1.19 5.67
C ALA A 234 2.56 2.52 5.31
N VAL A 235 3.83 2.65 5.61
CA VAL A 235 4.62 3.84 5.26
C VAL A 235 5.21 3.74 3.86
N LEU A 236 5.85 2.61 3.52
CA LEU A 236 6.62 2.47 2.27
C LEU A 236 5.76 2.49 1.01
N THR A 237 4.55 1.95 1.06
CA THR A 237 3.63 1.94 -0.09
C THR A 237 3.14 3.33 -0.50
N HIS A 238 3.33 4.34 0.37
CA HIS A 238 2.87 5.71 0.14
C HIS A 238 3.99 6.69 -0.24
N GLN A 239 5.24 6.23 -0.21
CA GLN A 239 6.38 7.06 -0.58
C GLN A 239 6.52 7.11 -2.11
N GLY A 240 6.12 8.16 -2.71
CA GLY A 240 6.11 8.39 -4.17
C GLY A 240 4.86 9.11 -4.64
N GLN A 241 3.84 9.20 -3.84
CA GLN A 241 2.66 9.99 -4.15
C GLN A 241 2.89 11.46 -3.74
N LYS A 242 2.82 12.38 -4.71
CA LYS A 242 3.04 13.82 -4.53
C LYS A 242 2.08 14.50 -3.53
N LYS A 243 0.99 13.84 -3.12
CA LYS A 243 0.04 14.32 -2.10
C LYS A 243 -0.11 13.27 -1.02
N PHE A 244 0.60 13.46 0.09
CA PHE A 244 0.37 12.73 1.34
C PHE A 244 -0.97 13.22 1.93
N THR A 245 -2.07 12.63 1.50
CA THR A 245 -3.36 12.84 2.18
C THR A 245 -3.44 11.83 3.31
N GLY A 246 -3.74 12.29 4.53
CA GLY A 246 -3.83 11.44 5.73
C GLY A 246 -4.72 10.20 5.57
N ARG A 247 -5.62 10.21 4.60
CA ARG A 247 -6.48 9.06 4.23
C ARG A 247 -5.68 7.83 3.79
N HIS A 248 -4.60 8.01 3.05
CA HIS A 248 -3.80 6.89 2.54
C HIS A 248 -3.00 6.18 3.64
N PHE A 249 -2.55 6.92 4.66
CA PHE A 249 -1.94 6.33 5.86
C PHE A 249 -2.99 5.66 6.75
N LEU A 250 -4.17 6.26 6.86
CA LEU A 250 -5.22 5.80 7.75
C LEU A 250 -5.73 4.39 7.37
N ILE A 251 -5.85 4.07 6.08
CA ILE A 251 -6.37 2.77 5.62
C ILE A 251 -5.47 1.60 6.07
N PRO A 252 -4.14 1.55 5.78
CA PRO A 252 -3.29 0.46 6.26
C PRO A 252 -3.16 0.44 7.79
N PHE A 253 -3.15 1.60 8.44
CA PHE A 253 -3.14 1.69 9.90
C PHE A 253 -4.42 1.11 10.51
N MET A 254 -5.60 1.48 9.98
CA MET A 254 -6.88 0.95 10.43
C MET A 254 -7.04 -0.54 10.11
N ALA A 255 -6.50 -1.01 8.99
CA ALA A 255 -6.46 -2.44 8.67
C ALA A 255 -5.58 -3.21 9.68
N GLY A 256 -4.42 -2.66 10.06
CA GLY A 256 -3.58 -3.19 11.13
C GLY A 256 -4.29 -3.21 12.48
N MET A 257 -4.98 -2.12 12.82
CA MET A 257 -5.78 -2.03 14.05
C MET A 257 -6.98 -2.98 14.05
N ALA A 258 -7.66 -3.16 12.91
CA ALA A 258 -8.75 -4.12 12.78
C ALA A 258 -8.25 -5.57 12.92
N LEU A 259 -7.08 -5.87 12.33
CA LEU A 259 -6.42 -7.16 12.50
C LEU A 259 -6.01 -7.37 13.96
N LEU A 260 -5.49 -6.33 14.62
CA LEU A 260 -5.18 -6.34 16.06
C LEU A 260 -6.43 -6.67 16.89
N ALA A 261 -7.55 -6.00 16.63
CA ALA A 261 -8.81 -6.23 17.33
C ALA A 261 -9.36 -7.64 17.07
N MET A 262 -9.28 -8.12 15.83
CA MET A 262 -9.75 -9.44 15.44
C MET A 262 -8.92 -10.56 16.08
N LEU A 263 -7.60 -10.44 16.06
CA LEU A 263 -6.70 -11.42 16.70
C LEU A 263 -6.67 -11.29 18.22
N GLY A 264 -6.92 -10.09 18.75
CA GLY A 264 -6.98 -9.83 20.19
C GLY A 264 -8.23 -10.38 20.89
N SER A 265 -9.30 -10.64 20.14
CA SER A 265 -10.54 -11.22 20.67
C SER A 265 -10.48 -12.75 20.87
N SER A 266 -9.42 -13.41 20.41
CA SER A 266 -9.32 -14.87 20.35
C SER A 266 -8.71 -15.56 21.58
N GLY A 267 -8.56 -14.87 22.74
CA GLY A 267 -8.29 -15.51 24.02
C GLY A 267 -7.04 -15.01 24.78
N GLU A 268 -6.82 -15.55 25.96
CA GLU A 268 -5.75 -15.20 26.94
C GLU A 268 -4.30 -15.33 26.43
N ARG A 269 -4.11 -15.85 25.21
CA ARG A 269 -2.80 -16.19 24.64
C ARG A 269 -2.26 -15.16 23.66
N THR A 270 -3.00 -14.09 23.38
CA THR A 270 -2.58 -13.07 22.41
C THR A 270 -2.00 -11.86 23.11
N ASP A 271 -0.72 -11.57 22.88
CA ASP A 271 -0.06 -10.38 23.42
C ASP A 271 -0.35 -9.15 22.56
N LEU A 272 -1.46 -8.47 22.89
CA LEU A 272 -1.86 -7.21 22.24
C LEU A 272 -0.80 -6.12 22.34
N GLY A 273 -0.07 -6.07 23.46
CA GLY A 273 1.02 -5.11 23.65
C GLY A 273 2.14 -5.32 22.65
N ALA A 274 2.59 -6.57 22.49
CA ALA A 274 3.62 -6.92 21.51
C ALA A 274 3.20 -6.57 20.09
N HIS A 275 1.93 -6.82 19.72
CA HIS A 275 1.39 -6.45 18.40
C HIS A 275 1.38 -4.94 18.18
N LEU A 276 0.90 -4.17 19.18
CA LEU A 276 0.86 -2.71 19.11
C LEU A 276 2.27 -2.12 18.99
N PHE A 277 3.21 -2.54 19.84
CA PHE A 277 4.58 -2.04 19.80
C PHE A 277 5.32 -2.53 18.56
N GLY A 278 5.05 -3.73 18.07
CA GLY A 278 5.52 -4.19 16.77
C GLY A 278 5.06 -3.27 15.64
N LEU A 279 3.78 -2.94 15.58
CA LEU A 279 3.21 -2.00 14.60
C LEU A 279 3.87 -0.61 14.70
N LEU A 280 4.00 -0.04 15.90
CA LEU A 280 4.58 1.28 16.09
C LEU A 280 6.07 1.33 15.71
N CYS A 281 6.85 0.32 16.11
CA CYS A 281 8.23 0.18 15.67
C CYS A 281 8.29 0.01 14.14
N GLY A 282 7.38 -0.76 13.56
CA GLY A 282 7.27 -0.92 12.12
C GLY A 282 7.03 0.40 11.38
N LEU A 283 6.14 1.25 11.88
CA LEU A 283 5.93 2.59 11.32
C LEU A 283 7.21 3.43 11.34
N LEU A 284 7.94 3.41 12.46
CA LEU A 284 9.20 4.15 12.60
C LEU A 284 10.27 3.62 11.64
N PHE A 285 10.49 2.30 11.61
CA PHE A 285 11.46 1.69 10.71
C PHE A 285 11.08 1.88 9.23
N GLY A 286 9.79 1.79 8.89
CA GLY A 286 9.29 2.08 7.55
C GLY A 286 9.55 3.53 7.13
N TYR A 287 9.36 4.48 8.05
CA TYR A 287 9.68 5.87 7.81
C TYR A 287 11.18 6.09 7.54
N ILE A 288 12.05 5.45 8.31
CA ILE A 288 13.49 5.53 8.14
C ILE A 288 13.92 4.92 6.80
N LEU A 289 13.45 3.71 6.50
CA LEU A 289 13.76 2.99 5.24
C LEU A 289 13.32 3.75 4.00
N GLY A 290 12.24 4.47 4.11
CA GLY A 290 11.70 5.22 2.99
C GLY A 290 12.39 6.55 2.71
N ARG A 291 13.31 7.01 3.57
CA ARG A 291 14.07 8.24 3.35
C ARG A 291 15.25 8.00 2.41
N GLU A 292 15.47 8.92 1.47
CA GLU A 292 16.73 8.97 0.74
C GLU A 292 17.87 9.44 1.68
N PRO A 293 19.09 8.86 1.59
CA PRO A 293 19.53 7.87 0.60
C PRO A 293 19.21 6.40 0.90
N LEU A 294 18.59 6.07 2.04
CA LEU A 294 18.37 4.67 2.46
C LEU A 294 17.50 3.89 1.47
N HIS A 295 16.51 4.56 0.89
CA HIS A 295 15.65 3.93 -0.12
C HIS A 295 16.44 3.48 -1.38
N SER A 296 17.45 4.24 -1.80
CA SER A 296 18.30 3.89 -2.93
C SER A 296 19.27 2.74 -2.63
N LEU A 297 19.65 2.56 -1.36
CA LEU A 297 20.57 1.50 -0.93
C LEU A 297 19.99 0.08 -1.13
N ARG A 298 18.68 -0.07 -1.30
CA ARG A 298 18.06 -1.37 -1.62
C ARG A 298 18.62 -2.03 -2.87
N HIS A 299 19.21 -1.26 -3.79
CA HIS A 299 19.84 -1.75 -5.02
C HIS A 299 21.27 -2.28 -4.80
N SER A 300 21.85 -2.07 -3.63
CA SER A 300 23.21 -2.53 -3.32
C SER A 300 23.23 -4.00 -2.93
N LEU A 301 23.81 -4.85 -3.79
CA LEU A 301 23.99 -6.29 -3.50
C LEU A 301 24.78 -6.50 -2.21
N LEU A 302 25.86 -5.73 -2.02
CA LEU A 302 26.69 -5.83 -0.82
C LEU A 302 25.87 -5.59 0.44
N LEU A 303 25.05 -4.53 0.46
CA LEU A 303 24.21 -4.20 1.62
C LEU A 303 23.13 -5.26 1.84
N GLN A 304 22.54 -5.81 0.79
CA GLN A 304 21.59 -6.92 0.90
C GLN A 304 22.24 -8.17 1.52
N CYS A 305 23.45 -8.53 1.08
CA CYS A 305 24.18 -9.67 1.65
C CYS A 305 24.59 -9.41 3.10
N LEU A 306 25.13 -8.24 3.42
CA LEU A 306 25.52 -7.91 4.80
C LEU A 306 24.32 -7.89 5.76
N SER A 307 23.19 -7.31 5.31
CA SER A 307 21.97 -7.30 6.10
C SER A 307 21.39 -8.70 6.31
N PHE A 308 21.45 -9.55 5.29
CA PHE A 308 21.02 -10.94 5.41
C PHE A 308 21.92 -11.74 6.37
N LEU A 309 23.23 -11.56 6.29
CA LEU A 309 24.17 -12.18 7.22
C LEU A 309 23.95 -11.67 8.66
N LEU A 310 23.67 -10.38 8.84
CA LEU A 310 23.33 -9.82 10.14
C LEU A 310 22.02 -10.42 10.69
N PHE A 311 20.99 -10.57 9.86
CA PHE A 311 19.74 -11.27 10.23
C PHE A 311 20.02 -12.67 10.76
N LEU A 312 20.81 -13.47 10.00
CA LEU A 312 21.16 -14.84 10.41
C LEU A 312 21.99 -14.83 11.69
N PHE A 313 22.98 -13.95 11.78
CA PHE A 313 23.82 -13.82 12.97
C PHE A 313 23.02 -13.49 14.24
N LEU A 314 22.09 -12.53 14.14
CA LEU A 314 21.23 -12.16 15.27
C LEU A 314 20.30 -13.31 15.67
N LEU A 315 19.67 -13.98 14.72
CA LEU A 315 18.73 -15.06 15.01
C LEU A 315 19.43 -16.29 15.56
N ILE A 316 20.46 -16.79 14.87
CA ILE A 316 21.22 -17.98 15.28
C ILE A 316 22.01 -17.67 16.56
N GLY A 317 22.66 -16.50 16.63
CA GLY A 317 23.41 -16.05 17.82
C GLY A 317 22.53 -15.98 19.05
N SER A 318 21.29 -15.49 18.92
CA SER A 318 20.33 -15.48 20.03
C SER A 318 20.01 -16.89 20.54
N TRP A 319 19.83 -17.87 19.67
CA TRP A 319 19.62 -19.26 20.08
C TRP A 319 20.88 -19.90 20.67
N ILE A 320 22.07 -19.60 20.12
CA ILE A 320 23.33 -20.07 20.71
C ILE A 320 23.50 -19.55 22.15
N LEU A 321 23.16 -18.29 22.40
CA LEU A 321 23.18 -17.72 23.76
C LEU A 321 22.14 -18.40 24.66
N ALA A 322 20.92 -18.57 24.17
CA ALA A 322 19.83 -19.22 24.91
C ALA A 322 20.16 -20.65 25.34
N LEU A 323 20.92 -21.38 24.53
CA LEU A 323 21.28 -22.79 24.80
C LEU A 323 22.53 -22.94 25.70
N ARG A 324 23.24 -21.84 25.99
CA ARG A 324 24.44 -21.87 26.87
C ARG A 324 24.12 -21.49 28.31
N THR A 325 22.94 -20.89 28.54
CA THR A 325 22.43 -20.52 29.85
C THR A 325 21.50 -21.59 30.41
#